data_75283dcf4e658bb12dc86c76bd6bdc2d
#
_entry.id   75283dcf4e658bb12dc86c76bd6bdc2d
#
_cell.length_a   1.000
_cell.length_b   1.000
_cell.length_c   1.000
_cell.angle_alpha   90.00
_cell.angle_beta   90.00
_cell.angle_gamma   90.00
#
_symmetry.space_group_name_H-M   'P 1'
#
loop_
_entity.id
_entity.type
_entity.pdbx_description
1 polymer ?
#
loop_
_entity_poly.entity_id
_entity_poly.type
_entity_poly.pdbx_seq_one_letter_code
_entity_poly.pdbx_strand_id
1 'polypeptide(L)'
;FPVLAKVSAEEAAKLGAELTPIGAEKAGNADGTIPAWDGGLPKLDISEPTHWDDPFADDEIKFTITKDNIDQYKDKLTVGHLALFNAYGDTYKMNVYPTRRSSGFPEEYYEYTKKNATNASLEGTDLLLGAEVGFPFPIPKNGAEVIWNHRLKYRGKAQQRFNNQFIVLPDGSYTQSTLREDVLFPYANLTEDH
;
A
#
# COMPACT_ATOMS: atom_id res chain seq x y z
N PHE A 1 -15.76 -12.39 -24.47
CA PHE A 1 -15.63 -11.22 -23.58
C PHE A 1 -14.56 -10.30 -24.16
N PRO A 2 -14.75 -8.97 -24.15
CA PRO A 2 -13.71 -8.08 -24.65
C PRO A 2 -12.48 -8.22 -23.74
N VAL A 3 -11.32 -8.51 -24.34
CA VAL A 3 -10.02 -8.36 -23.69
C VAL A 3 -9.87 -6.86 -23.43
N LEU A 4 -9.78 -6.46 -22.16
CA LEU A 4 -9.57 -5.06 -21.81
C LEU A 4 -8.21 -4.63 -22.35
N ALA A 5 -8.19 -3.49 -23.02
CA ALA A 5 -7.01 -3.01 -23.74
C ALA A 5 -5.84 -2.78 -22.77
N LYS A 6 -4.70 -3.37 -23.08
CA LYS A 6 -3.40 -3.06 -22.51
C LYS A 6 -3.12 -1.56 -22.65
N VAL A 7 -2.28 -1.00 -21.78
CA VAL A 7 -1.82 0.38 -22.00
C VAL A 7 -0.90 0.45 -23.20
N SER A 8 -0.85 1.61 -23.86
CA SER A 8 0.07 1.84 -24.98
C SER A 8 1.53 1.88 -24.51
N ALA A 9 2.47 1.66 -25.41
CA ALA A 9 3.89 1.81 -25.11
C ALA A 9 4.24 3.25 -24.65
N GLU A 10 3.51 4.25 -25.17
CA GLU A 10 3.66 5.64 -24.77
C GLU A 10 3.17 5.87 -23.33
N GLU A 11 2.02 5.29 -22.94
CA GLU A 11 1.54 5.35 -21.56
C GLU A 11 2.51 4.61 -20.61
N ALA A 12 3.00 3.44 -21.00
CA ALA A 12 3.95 2.66 -20.21
C ALA A 12 5.30 3.39 -20.03
N ALA A 13 5.72 4.21 -21.00
CA ALA A 13 6.94 5.01 -20.90
C ALA A 13 6.90 6.09 -19.81
N LYS A 14 5.71 6.45 -19.31
CA LYS A 14 5.55 7.38 -18.18
C LYS A 14 5.99 6.77 -16.84
N LEU A 15 6.04 5.45 -16.73
CA LEU A 15 6.48 4.75 -15.51
C LEU A 15 7.97 5.02 -15.25
N GLY A 16 8.25 5.55 -14.06
CA GLY A 16 9.58 5.99 -13.65
C GLY A 16 9.93 7.42 -14.09
N ALA A 17 9.18 8.01 -15.04
CA ALA A 17 9.35 9.39 -15.52
C ALA A 17 8.37 10.34 -14.80
N GLU A 18 7.18 10.53 -15.36
CA GLU A 18 6.09 11.35 -14.78
C GLU A 18 5.38 10.62 -13.64
N LEU A 19 5.23 9.31 -13.78
CA LEU A 19 4.68 8.43 -12.76
C LEU A 19 5.82 7.75 -11.97
N THR A 20 5.51 7.32 -10.76
CA THR A 20 6.40 6.39 -10.05
C THR A 20 6.52 5.08 -10.84
N PRO A 21 7.53 4.24 -10.60
CA PRO A 21 7.65 2.97 -11.32
C PRO A 21 6.44 2.04 -11.17
N ILE A 22 5.58 2.28 -10.18
CA ILE A 22 4.36 1.51 -9.92
C ILE A 22 3.06 2.24 -10.31
N GLY A 23 3.17 3.39 -11.00
CA GLY A 23 2.04 4.08 -11.62
C GLY A 23 1.36 5.17 -10.81
N ALA A 24 1.84 5.49 -9.61
CA ALA A 24 1.34 6.65 -8.87
C ALA A 24 1.90 7.96 -9.46
N GLU A 25 1.20 9.07 -9.29
CA GLU A 25 1.72 10.39 -9.63
C GLU A 25 3.02 10.67 -8.85
N LYS A 26 4.10 11.04 -9.55
CA LYS A 26 5.41 11.25 -8.93
C LYS A 26 5.53 12.62 -8.26
N ALA A 27 4.90 13.63 -8.85
CA ALA A 27 4.90 14.98 -8.31
C ALA A 27 4.17 15.06 -6.95
N GLY A 28 4.51 16.07 -6.17
CA GLY A 28 3.74 16.46 -5.00
C GLY A 28 2.45 17.20 -5.40
N ASN A 29 1.52 17.34 -4.46
CA ASN A 29 0.31 18.11 -4.71
C ASN A 29 0.55 19.63 -4.64
N ALA A 30 -0.38 20.41 -5.20
CA ALA A 30 -0.23 21.86 -5.34
C ALA A 30 -0.14 22.63 -4.03
N ASP A 31 -0.80 22.16 -2.96
CA ASP A 31 -0.80 22.76 -1.63
C ASP A 31 0.35 22.29 -0.73
N GLY A 32 1.24 21.43 -1.23
CA GLY A 32 2.44 20.98 -0.54
C GLY A 32 2.18 20.05 0.64
N THR A 33 0.94 19.54 0.80
CA THR A 33 0.58 18.61 1.88
C THR A 33 1.02 17.18 1.58
N ILE A 34 1.21 16.82 0.30
CA ILE A 34 1.77 15.57 -0.17
C ILE A 34 3.07 15.85 -0.90
N PRO A 35 4.24 15.40 -0.43
CA PRO A 35 5.51 15.64 -1.10
C PRO A 35 5.65 14.85 -2.40
N ALA A 36 6.57 15.25 -3.27
CA ALA A 36 6.97 14.42 -4.41
C ALA A 36 7.57 13.10 -3.90
N TRP A 37 7.38 12.03 -4.69
CA TRP A 37 8.05 10.76 -4.40
C TRP A 37 9.52 10.83 -4.82
N ASP A 38 10.41 10.46 -3.92
CA ASP A 38 11.88 10.56 -4.04
C ASP A 38 12.60 9.21 -4.09
N GLY A 39 11.85 8.11 -4.25
CA GLY A 39 12.40 6.75 -4.28
C GLY A 39 11.87 5.86 -3.15
N GLY A 40 11.23 6.46 -2.16
CA GLY A 40 10.73 5.76 -0.98
C GLY A 40 11.82 5.52 0.07
N LEU A 41 11.54 4.67 1.04
CA LEU A 41 12.54 4.30 2.05
C LEU A 41 13.65 3.46 1.42
N PRO A 42 14.91 3.72 1.79
CA PRO A 42 16.00 2.81 1.47
C PRO A 42 15.75 1.44 2.12
N LYS A 43 16.43 0.42 1.60
CA LYS A 43 16.39 -0.91 2.22
C LYS A 43 16.81 -0.79 3.68
N LEU A 44 15.90 -1.13 4.58
CA LEU A 44 16.21 -1.15 6.00
C LEU A 44 17.13 -2.33 6.30
N ASP A 45 18.19 -2.08 7.06
CA ASP A 45 18.99 -3.15 7.64
C ASP A 45 18.25 -3.66 8.88
N ILE A 46 17.61 -4.82 8.73
CA ILE A 46 16.87 -5.46 9.82
C ILE A 46 17.82 -6.42 10.50
N SER A 47 18.54 -5.92 11.51
CA SER A 47 19.45 -6.73 12.32
C SER A 47 18.70 -7.71 13.22
N GLU A 48 17.49 -7.35 13.65
CA GLU A 48 16.62 -8.16 14.50
C GLU A 48 15.29 -8.47 13.78
N PRO A 49 15.11 -9.69 13.25
CA PRO A 49 13.94 -10.03 12.41
C PRO A 49 12.61 -10.00 13.15
N THR A 50 12.62 -9.97 14.47
CA THR A 50 11.40 -9.93 15.33
C THR A 50 11.05 -8.54 15.82
N HIS A 51 11.92 -7.55 15.61
CA HIS A 51 11.70 -6.17 16.02
C HIS A 51 12.03 -5.24 14.86
N TRP A 52 11.09 -4.37 14.52
CA TRP A 52 11.25 -3.39 13.44
C TRP A 52 11.20 -2.00 14.06
N ASP A 53 12.27 -1.27 13.92
CA ASP A 53 12.31 0.12 14.33
C ASP A 53 11.39 0.96 13.43
N ASP A 54 10.69 1.90 14.07
CA ASP A 54 9.91 2.88 13.32
C ASP A 54 10.86 3.90 12.69
N PRO A 55 10.97 3.94 11.34
CA PRO A 55 11.86 4.89 10.66
C PRO A 55 11.42 6.35 10.81
N PHE A 56 10.25 6.60 11.38
CA PHE A 56 9.66 7.91 11.58
C PHE A 56 9.38 8.22 13.06
N ALA A 57 10.05 7.51 13.99
CA ALA A 57 9.88 7.68 15.44
C ALA A 57 10.08 9.12 15.92
N ASP A 58 10.92 9.88 15.23
CA ASP A 58 11.22 11.29 15.54
C ASP A 58 10.26 12.29 14.88
N ASP A 59 9.24 11.83 14.16
CA ASP A 59 8.27 12.73 13.54
C ASP A 59 7.41 13.44 14.59
N GLU A 60 7.44 14.76 14.56
CA GLU A 60 6.60 15.58 15.44
C GLU A 60 5.15 15.59 14.97
N ILE A 61 4.23 15.60 15.95
CA ILE A 61 2.80 15.80 15.69
C ILE A 61 2.59 17.21 15.17
N LYS A 62 2.10 17.36 13.93
CA LYS A 62 1.75 18.66 13.36
C LYS A 62 0.58 19.33 14.10
N PHE A 63 -0.45 18.56 14.38
CA PHE A 63 -1.61 18.96 15.19
C PHE A 63 -2.43 17.74 15.60
N THR A 64 -3.30 17.93 16.58
CA THR A 64 -4.21 16.86 17.04
C THR A 64 -5.65 17.30 16.82
N ILE A 65 -6.45 16.45 16.18
CA ILE A 65 -7.89 16.63 16.06
C ILE A 65 -8.55 16.00 17.28
N THR A 66 -9.43 16.76 17.92
CA THR A 66 -10.21 16.35 19.08
C THR A 66 -11.67 16.73 18.86
N LYS A 67 -12.57 16.31 19.76
CA LYS A 67 -13.98 16.73 19.78
C LYS A 67 -14.14 18.26 19.75
N ASP A 68 -13.21 18.99 20.37
CA ASP A 68 -13.35 20.45 20.54
C ASP A 68 -12.99 21.24 19.27
N ASN A 69 -12.19 20.65 18.36
CA ASN A 69 -11.74 21.33 17.14
C ASN A 69 -12.14 20.63 15.84
N ILE A 70 -12.92 19.54 15.92
CA ILE A 70 -13.28 18.70 14.75
C ILE A 70 -13.97 19.53 13.65
N ASP A 71 -14.70 20.58 13.99
CA ASP A 71 -15.42 21.41 13.04
C ASP A 71 -14.51 22.09 12.01
N GLN A 72 -13.24 22.31 12.37
CA GLN A 72 -12.22 22.89 11.48
C GLN A 72 -11.72 21.89 10.42
N TYR A 73 -12.02 20.61 10.58
CA TYR A 73 -11.46 19.53 9.75
C TYR A 73 -12.52 18.63 9.10
N LYS A 74 -13.82 18.97 9.25
CA LYS A 74 -14.94 18.12 8.78
C LYS A 74 -14.86 17.76 7.31
N ASP A 75 -14.43 18.67 6.47
CA ASP A 75 -14.28 18.50 5.03
C ASP A 75 -13.15 17.55 4.64
N LYS A 76 -12.25 17.25 5.59
CA LYS A 76 -11.10 16.34 5.42
C LYS A 76 -11.30 14.99 6.11
N LEU A 77 -12.39 14.82 6.82
CA LEU A 77 -12.70 13.62 7.59
C LEU A 77 -13.78 12.78 6.90
N THR A 78 -13.65 11.46 7.00
CA THR A 78 -14.69 10.54 6.53
C THR A 78 -15.87 10.52 7.51
N VAL A 79 -17.03 10.05 7.03
CA VAL A 79 -18.22 9.85 7.89
C VAL A 79 -17.93 8.90 9.07
N GLY A 80 -17.02 7.92 8.87
CA GLY A 80 -16.58 7.02 9.93
C GLY A 80 -15.77 7.72 11.01
N HIS A 81 -14.86 8.63 10.65
CA HIS A 81 -14.14 9.46 11.63
C HIS A 81 -15.09 10.33 12.43
N LEU A 82 -16.06 10.99 11.78
CA LEU A 82 -17.06 11.80 12.47
C LEU A 82 -17.90 10.97 13.46
N ALA A 83 -18.27 9.74 13.09
CA ALA A 83 -18.97 8.83 13.97
C ALA A 83 -18.14 8.42 15.19
N LEU A 84 -16.81 8.17 15.02
CA LEU A 84 -15.90 7.88 16.13
C LEU A 84 -15.81 9.05 17.11
N PHE A 85 -15.63 10.28 16.63
CA PHE A 85 -15.61 11.46 17.48
C PHE A 85 -16.94 11.69 18.20
N ASN A 86 -18.06 11.39 17.56
CA ASN A 86 -19.37 11.48 18.20
C ASN A 86 -19.57 10.44 19.31
N ALA A 87 -19.13 9.19 19.09
CA ALA A 87 -19.32 8.11 20.03
C ALA A 87 -18.29 8.12 21.18
N TYR A 88 -17.05 8.53 20.91
CA TYR A 88 -15.91 8.39 21.82
C TYR A 88 -15.12 9.69 21.99
N GLY A 89 -15.73 10.85 21.76
CA GLY A 89 -15.04 12.14 21.72
C GLY A 89 -14.29 12.53 22.99
N ASP A 90 -14.64 11.96 24.13
CA ASP A 90 -13.95 12.22 25.40
C ASP A 90 -12.58 11.51 25.51
N THR A 91 -12.39 10.44 24.75
CA THR A 91 -11.16 9.64 24.77
C THR A 91 -10.49 9.54 23.41
N TYR A 92 -11.25 9.66 22.32
CA TYR A 92 -10.74 9.55 20.96
C TYR A 92 -10.10 10.86 20.50
N LYS A 93 -8.87 10.74 19.99
CA LYS A 93 -8.13 11.83 19.35
C LYS A 93 -7.39 11.31 18.13
N MET A 94 -7.13 12.18 17.17
CA MET A 94 -6.37 11.84 15.96
C MET A 94 -5.16 12.77 15.87
N ASN A 95 -3.97 12.20 16.06
CA ASN A 95 -2.72 12.92 15.82
C ASN A 95 -2.41 12.92 14.33
N VAL A 96 -2.03 14.05 13.79
CA VAL A 96 -1.68 14.24 12.39
C VAL A 96 -0.18 14.48 12.28
N TYR A 97 0.48 13.66 11.46
CA TYR A 97 1.92 13.66 11.23
C TYR A 97 2.25 14.16 9.81
N PRO A 98 3.51 14.42 9.48
CA PRO A 98 3.94 14.69 8.12
C PRO A 98 3.54 13.53 7.18
N THR A 99 3.05 13.87 5.98
CA THR A 99 2.79 12.86 4.95
C THR A 99 4.12 12.31 4.44
N ARG A 100 4.25 10.99 4.40
CA ARG A 100 5.41 10.26 3.89
C ARG A 100 5.02 9.45 2.66
N ARG A 101 5.92 9.34 1.69
CA ARG A 101 5.77 8.51 0.49
C ARG A 101 6.84 7.43 0.49
N SER A 102 6.73 6.54 1.48
CA SER A 102 7.76 5.57 1.85
C SER A 102 7.78 4.30 0.99
N SER A 103 6.81 4.09 0.10
CA SER A 103 6.78 2.90 -0.75
C SER A 103 7.99 2.85 -1.68
N GLY A 104 8.77 1.80 -1.56
CA GLY A 104 9.90 1.46 -2.42
C GLY A 104 9.96 -0.05 -2.61
N PHE A 105 10.41 -0.51 -3.78
CA PHE A 105 10.52 -1.91 -4.16
C PHE A 105 11.87 -2.18 -4.80
N PRO A 106 12.33 -3.44 -4.88
CA PRO A 106 13.54 -3.78 -5.63
C PRO A 106 13.45 -3.34 -7.10
N GLU A 107 14.58 -2.92 -7.68
CA GLU A 107 14.65 -2.45 -9.07
C GLU A 107 14.09 -3.48 -10.05
N GLU A 108 14.44 -4.75 -9.86
CA GLU A 108 13.94 -5.87 -10.64
C GLU A 108 12.39 -5.93 -10.65
N TYR A 109 11.74 -5.62 -9.52
CA TYR A 109 10.29 -5.56 -9.42
C TYR A 109 9.70 -4.41 -10.25
N TYR A 110 10.40 -3.29 -10.35
CA TYR A 110 10.00 -2.17 -11.20
C TYR A 110 10.12 -2.51 -12.70
N GLU A 111 11.17 -3.23 -13.09
CA GLU A 111 11.35 -3.67 -14.48
C GLU A 111 10.22 -4.59 -14.94
N TYR A 112 9.84 -5.56 -14.11
CA TYR A 112 8.71 -6.45 -14.41
C TYR A 112 7.37 -5.69 -14.40
N THR A 113 7.17 -4.77 -13.48
CA THR A 113 5.98 -3.91 -13.46
C THR A 113 5.83 -3.13 -14.78
N LYS A 114 6.92 -2.62 -15.32
CA LYS A 114 6.91 -1.91 -16.60
C LYS A 114 6.59 -2.83 -17.78
N LYS A 115 7.11 -4.05 -17.79
CA LYS A 115 6.74 -5.08 -18.80
C LYS A 115 5.25 -5.44 -18.71
N ASN A 116 4.76 -5.66 -17.50
CA ASN A 116 3.37 -6.00 -17.26
C ASN A 116 2.40 -4.94 -17.81
N ALA A 117 2.75 -3.66 -17.75
CA ALA A 117 1.91 -2.57 -18.25
C ALA A 117 1.42 -2.81 -19.69
N THR A 118 2.26 -3.40 -20.54
CA THR A 118 1.93 -3.71 -21.94
C THR A 118 1.56 -5.17 -22.19
N ASN A 119 1.86 -6.09 -21.26
CA ASN A 119 1.68 -7.53 -21.45
C ASN A 119 0.49 -8.09 -20.69
N ALA A 120 0.25 -7.62 -19.46
CA ALA A 120 -0.82 -8.14 -18.63
C ALA A 120 -2.21 -7.79 -19.20
N SER A 121 -3.15 -8.71 -19.05
CA SER A 121 -4.55 -8.50 -19.42
C SER A 121 -5.47 -9.31 -18.52
N LEU A 122 -6.73 -8.87 -18.39
CA LEU A 122 -7.77 -9.62 -17.72
C LEU A 122 -8.76 -10.19 -18.74
N GLU A 123 -9.07 -11.45 -18.58
CA GLU A 123 -10.24 -12.06 -19.21
C GLU A 123 -11.35 -12.18 -18.16
N GLY A 124 -12.40 -11.38 -18.33
CA GLY A 124 -13.38 -11.14 -17.26
C GLY A 124 -12.77 -10.34 -16.11
N THR A 125 -13.04 -10.76 -14.87
CA THR A 125 -12.48 -10.16 -13.65
C THR A 125 -11.49 -11.09 -12.94
N ASP A 126 -11.43 -12.34 -13.31
CA ASP A 126 -10.85 -13.42 -12.51
C ASP A 126 -9.65 -14.11 -13.16
N LEU A 127 -9.46 -13.97 -14.47
CA LEU A 127 -8.36 -14.61 -15.17
C LEU A 127 -7.31 -13.57 -15.59
N LEU A 128 -6.19 -13.57 -14.89
CA LEU A 128 -5.02 -12.76 -15.21
C LEU A 128 -4.11 -13.51 -16.18
N LEU A 129 -3.74 -12.87 -17.28
CA LEU A 129 -2.89 -13.42 -18.32
C LEU A 129 -1.69 -12.51 -18.59
N GLY A 130 -0.55 -13.10 -18.92
CA GLY A 130 0.65 -12.40 -19.40
C GLY A 130 1.32 -11.51 -18.37
N ALA A 131 1.01 -11.67 -17.08
CA ALA A 131 1.69 -10.98 -16.00
C ALA A 131 2.86 -11.83 -15.49
N GLU A 132 3.98 -11.18 -15.28
CA GLU A 132 5.13 -11.68 -14.55
C GLU A 132 5.17 -11.08 -13.14
N VAL A 133 6.25 -11.29 -12.40
CA VAL A 133 6.51 -10.60 -11.12
C VAL A 133 6.31 -9.09 -11.29
N GLY A 134 5.80 -8.41 -10.28
CA GLY A 134 5.52 -6.98 -10.34
C GLY A 134 4.02 -6.68 -10.24
N PHE A 135 3.67 -5.41 -10.25
CA PHE A 135 2.26 -5.00 -10.37
C PHE A 135 1.76 -5.33 -11.77
N PRO A 136 0.67 -6.12 -11.90
CA PRO A 136 0.16 -6.47 -13.22
C PRO A 136 -0.39 -5.27 -14.00
N PHE A 137 -0.98 -4.29 -13.31
CA PHE A 137 -1.62 -3.12 -13.93
C PHE A 137 -1.17 -1.81 -13.29
N PRO A 138 0.09 -1.35 -13.50
CA PRO A 138 0.57 -0.10 -12.87
C PRO A 138 -0.24 1.14 -13.30
N ILE A 139 -0.91 1.08 -14.44
CA ILE A 139 -1.84 2.11 -14.92
C ILE A 139 -3.22 1.45 -15.11
N PRO A 140 -3.95 1.20 -14.00
CA PRO A 140 -5.19 0.45 -14.05
C PRO A 140 -6.30 1.23 -14.75
N LYS A 141 -7.14 0.55 -15.52
CA LYS A 141 -8.27 1.11 -16.26
C LYS A 141 -9.62 0.87 -15.56
N ASN A 142 -9.65 -0.03 -14.60
CA ASN A 142 -10.89 -0.40 -13.88
C ASN A 142 -10.58 -0.96 -12.47
N GLY A 143 -11.64 -1.15 -11.68
CA GLY A 143 -11.51 -1.62 -10.30
C GLY A 143 -10.98 -3.04 -10.17
N ALA A 144 -11.23 -3.94 -11.13
CA ALA A 144 -10.71 -5.30 -11.09
C ALA A 144 -9.18 -5.30 -11.21
N GLU A 145 -8.61 -4.49 -12.08
CA GLU A 145 -7.17 -4.31 -12.22
C GLU A 145 -6.52 -3.76 -10.92
N VAL A 146 -7.18 -2.83 -10.25
CA VAL A 146 -6.73 -2.32 -8.94
C VAL A 146 -6.71 -3.44 -7.90
N ILE A 147 -7.73 -4.28 -7.86
CA ILE A 147 -7.80 -5.42 -6.93
C ILE A 147 -6.71 -6.44 -7.22
N TRP A 148 -6.39 -6.70 -8.49
CA TRP A 148 -5.29 -7.59 -8.84
C TRP A 148 -3.92 -7.04 -8.41
N ASN A 149 -3.68 -5.73 -8.55
CA ASN A 149 -2.48 -5.08 -7.99
C ASN A 149 -2.38 -5.28 -6.47
N HIS A 150 -3.50 -5.16 -5.75
CA HIS A 150 -3.53 -5.39 -4.31
C HIS A 150 -3.25 -6.87 -3.96
N ARG A 151 -3.81 -7.82 -4.71
CA ARG A 151 -3.62 -9.27 -4.49
C ARG A 151 -2.17 -9.69 -4.68
N LEU A 152 -1.51 -9.18 -5.74
CA LEU A 152 -0.15 -9.53 -6.14
C LEU A 152 0.92 -8.53 -5.68
N LYS A 153 0.60 -7.66 -4.73
CA LYS A 153 1.58 -6.72 -4.18
C LYS A 153 2.80 -7.46 -3.64
N TYR A 154 3.97 -6.84 -3.77
CA TYR A 154 5.23 -7.41 -3.29
C TYR A 154 5.22 -7.61 -1.77
N ARG A 155 5.60 -8.80 -1.35
CA ARG A 155 5.75 -9.20 0.06
C ARG A 155 7.07 -9.94 0.31
N GLY A 156 8.01 -9.87 -0.64
CA GLY A 156 9.18 -10.73 -0.67
C GLY A 156 8.88 -12.08 -1.32
N LYS A 157 9.89 -12.94 -1.41
CA LYS A 157 9.77 -14.31 -1.94
C LYS A 157 9.23 -15.26 -0.87
N ALA A 158 9.64 -15.05 0.36
CA ALA A 158 9.16 -15.78 1.53
C ALA A 158 9.09 -14.83 2.74
N GLN A 159 8.18 -15.09 3.64
CA GLN A 159 7.98 -14.31 4.83
C GLN A 159 7.74 -15.24 6.02
N GLN A 160 8.41 -14.96 7.13
CA GLN A 160 8.06 -15.49 8.44
C GLN A 160 7.52 -14.35 9.29
N ARG A 161 6.41 -14.57 9.95
CA ARG A 161 5.84 -13.57 10.85
C ARG A 161 5.31 -14.20 12.13
N PHE A 162 5.43 -13.45 13.21
CA PHE A 162 4.86 -13.77 14.50
C PHE A 162 3.74 -12.77 14.80
N ASN A 163 2.55 -13.28 15.09
CA ASN A 163 1.37 -12.48 15.34
C ASN A 163 0.74 -12.84 16.67
N ASN A 164 0.23 -11.82 17.36
CA ASN A 164 -0.74 -12.00 18.41
C ASN A 164 -2.11 -11.54 17.90
N GLN A 165 -3.08 -12.43 17.91
CA GLN A 165 -4.46 -12.10 17.57
C GLN A 165 -5.27 -11.98 18.85
N PHE A 166 -6.01 -10.88 18.97
CA PHE A 166 -6.89 -10.61 20.11
C PHE A 166 -8.32 -10.55 19.62
N ILE A 167 -9.20 -11.34 20.26
CA ILE A 167 -10.64 -11.25 20.07
C ILE A 167 -11.21 -10.60 21.32
N VAL A 168 -11.70 -9.37 21.18
CA VAL A 168 -12.29 -8.61 22.28
C VAL A 168 -13.79 -8.88 22.32
N LEU A 169 -14.29 -9.23 23.51
CA LEU A 169 -15.70 -9.49 23.77
C LEU A 169 -16.41 -8.22 24.27
N PRO A 170 -17.77 -8.17 24.20
CA PRO A 170 -18.55 -6.99 24.63
C PRO A 170 -18.36 -6.59 26.09
N ASP A 171 -17.99 -7.54 26.96
CA ASP A 171 -17.71 -7.30 28.37
C ASP A 171 -16.30 -6.75 28.66
N GLY A 172 -15.50 -6.52 27.58
CA GLY A 172 -14.13 -6.04 27.69
C GLY A 172 -13.08 -7.15 27.94
N SER A 173 -13.48 -8.39 28.14
CA SER A 173 -12.56 -9.53 28.17
C SER A 173 -11.99 -9.80 26.77
N TYR A 174 -10.87 -10.51 26.70
CA TYR A 174 -10.27 -10.89 25.41
C TYR A 174 -9.66 -12.29 25.47
N THR A 175 -9.59 -12.89 24.28
CA THR A 175 -8.83 -14.12 24.05
C THR A 175 -7.65 -13.79 23.16
N GLN A 176 -6.46 -14.28 23.52
CA GLN A 176 -5.25 -14.12 22.73
C GLN A 176 -4.83 -15.45 22.09
N SER A 177 -4.46 -15.40 20.83
CA SER A 177 -3.79 -16.49 20.12
C SER A 177 -2.46 -15.99 19.57
N THR A 178 -1.39 -16.73 19.84
CA THR A 178 -0.05 -16.44 19.29
C THR A 178 0.20 -17.38 18.11
N LEU A 179 0.53 -16.83 16.97
CA LEU A 179 0.73 -17.54 15.71
C LEU A 179 2.13 -17.29 15.15
N ARG A 180 2.77 -18.33 14.64
CA ARG A 180 3.87 -18.23 13.71
C ARG A 180 3.38 -18.65 12.34
N GLU A 181 3.63 -17.84 11.33
CA GLU A 181 3.25 -18.11 9.95
C GLU A 181 4.48 -18.06 9.06
N ASP A 182 4.72 -19.13 8.33
CA ASP A 182 5.74 -19.22 7.30
C ASP A 182 5.02 -19.24 5.94
N VAL A 183 5.24 -18.21 5.12
CA VAL A 183 4.51 -18.01 3.85
C VAL A 183 5.51 -17.93 2.71
N LEU A 184 5.30 -18.73 1.67
CA LEU A 184 5.99 -18.65 0.39
C LEU A 184 5.09 -17.94 -0.62
N PHE A 185 5.67 -17.04 -1.42
CA PHE A 185 4.98 -16.35 -2.51
C PHE A 185 5.54 -16.79 -3.86
N PRO A 186 5.03 -17.88 -4.47
CA PRO A 186 5.57 -18.42 -5.71
C PRO A 186 5.61 -17.38 -6.83
N TYR A 187 4.58 -16.52 -6.94
CA TYR A 187 4.51 -15.47 -7.95
C TYR A 187 5.59 -14.38 -7.82
N ALA A 188 6.33 -14.33 -6.72
CA ALA A 188 7.47 -13.43 -6.51
C ALA A 188 8.82 -14.12 -6.76
N ASN A 189 8.84 -15.38 -7.18
CA ASN A 189 10.06 -16.14 -7.44
C ASN A 189 10.40 -16.12 -8.94
N LEU A 190 11.47 -15.41 -9.31
CA LEU A 190 11.91 -15.24 -10.69
C LEU A 190 12.69 -16.42 -11.27
N THR A 191 13.02 -17.41 -10.45
CA THR A 191 13.90 -18.53 -10.85
C THR A 191 13.16 -19.79 -11.25
N GLU A 192 11.84 -19.81 -11.12
CA GLU A 192 11.00 -20.95 -11.51
C GLU A 192 10.18 -20.58 -12.75
N ASP A 193 10.29 -21.41 -13.78
CA ASP A 193 9.38 -21.38 -14.94
C ASP A 193 7.97 -21.76 -14.44
N HIS A 194 7.04 -20.85 -14.54
CA HIS A 194 5.62 -21.01 -14.16
C HIS A 194 4.76 -21.24 -15.38
#